data_7de3266ce9955a666990983a6e194bb1
#
_entry.id   7de3266ce9955a666990983a6e194bb1
#
_cell.length_a   1.000
_cell.length_b   1.000
_cell.length_c   1.000
_cell.angle_alpha   90.00
_cell.angle_beta   90.00
_cell.angle_gamma   90.00
#
_symmetry.space_group_name_H-M   'P 1'
#
loop_
_entity.id
_entity.type
_entity.pdbx_description
1 polymer ?
#
loop_
_entity_poly.entity_id
_entity_poly.type
_entity_poly.pdbx_seq_one_letter_code
_entity_poly.pdbx_strand_id
1 'polypeptide(L)'
;QAVAPQVIAWESGELLPREAELVALARALWCTTGQLMSGRAVSIRDHRLAQDLSVEQVAHGLGLTPRAYTQLEAAPHWEGDVDRTLLLARILRLDGRALVAATQRGEQLLTLLQRAVNGRWQPQVRAVAALVPTLAAGPERERMEQALKLLHDEGQTVGALWGGEAPGSDAAADPVRPDAPPLRFWELLQGA
;
A
#
# COMPACT_ATOMS: atom_id res chain seq x y z
N GLN A 1 -11.14 -32.53 5.16
CA GLN A 1 -11.42 -32.81 3.73
C GLN A 1 -12.52 -31.84 3.30
N ALA A 2 -12.25 -31.03 2.26
CA ALA A 2 -13.28 -30.21 1.64
C ALA A 2 -14.26 -31.12 0.88
N VAL A 3 -15.55 -30.83 1.02
CA VAL A 3 -16.63 -31.58 0.34
C VAL A 3 -16.82 -30.93 -1.03
N ALA A 4 -17.11 -31.69 -2.08
CA ALA A 4 -17.27 -31.19 -3.45
C ALA A 4 -18.15 -29.93 -3.59
N PRO A 5 -19.29 -29.75 -2.89
CA PRO A 5 -20.08 -28.52 -2.92
C PRO A 5 -19.33 -27.29 -2.40
N GLN A 6 -18.45 -27.45 -1.43
CA GLN A 6 -17.64 -26.36 -0.88
C GLN A 6 -16.57 -25.87 -1.87
N VAL A 7 -15.97 -26.80 -2.60
CA VAL A 7 -14.98 -26.45 -3.66
C VAL A 7 -15.67 -25.68 -4.79
N ILE A 8 -16.86 -26.11 -5.20
CA ILE A 8 -17.66 -25.42 -6.23
C ILE A 8 -17.99 -23.98 -5.76
N ALA A 9 -18.39 -23.80 -4.50
CA ALA A 9 -18.68 -22.47 -3.95
C ALA A 9 -17.42 -21.57 -3.89
N TRP A 10 -16.22 -22.13 -3.70
CA TRP A 10 -14.97 -21.39 -3.78
C TRP A 10 -14.62 -21.00 -5.23
N GLU A 11 -14.82 -21.91 -6.19
CA GLU A 11 -14.56 -21.65 -7.61
C GLU A 11 -15.53 -20.63 -8.21
N SER A 12 -16.80 -20.62 -7.76
CA SER A 12 -17.81 -19.62 -8.16
C SER A 12 -17.67 -18.28 -7.45
N GLY A 13 -16.83 -18.20 -6.39
CA GLY A 13 -16.67 -17.00 -5.57
C GLY A 13 -17.82 -16.73 -4.59
N GLU A 14 -18.77 -17.69 -4.44
CA GLU A 14 -19.86 -17.58 -3.45
C GLU A 14 -19.34 -17.64 -2.02
N LEU A 15 -18.26 -18.40 -1.81
CA LEU A 15 -17.56 -18.49 -0.53
C LEU A 15 -16.07 -18.27 -0.75
N LEU A 16 -15.42 -17.68 0.25
CA LEU A 16 -13.96 -17.60 0.30
C LEU A 16 -13.41 -18.68 1.24
N PRO A 17 -12.36 -19.41 0.84
CA PRO A 17 -11.72 -20.39 1.71
C PRO A 17 -11.11 -19.70 2.93
N ARG A 18 -11.23 -20.34 4.09
CA ARG A 18 -10.53 -19.91 5.30
C ARG A 18 -9.03 -20.15 5.16
N GLU A 19 -8.22 -19.52 6.00
CA GLU A 19 -6.76 -19.63 5.96
C GLU A 19 -6.27 -21.08 5.96
N ALA A 20 -6.78 -21.92 6.89
CA ALA A 20 -6.41 -23.32 6.96
C ALA A 20 -6.81 -24.11 5.71
N GLU A 21 -7.94 -23.77 5.11
CA GLU A 21 -8.46 -24.38 3.88
C GLU A 21 -7.60 -23.94 2.68
N LEU A 22 -7.21 -22.67 2.62
CA LEU A 22 -6.34 -22.10 1.57
C LEU A 22 -4.96 -22.79 1.60
N VAL A 23 -4.36 -22.94 2.78
CA VAL A 23 -3.08 -23.65 2.96
C VAL A 23 -3.22 -25.13 2.58
N ALA A 24 -4.32 -25.79 2.94
CA ALA A 24 -4.57 -27.17 2.58
C ALA A 24 -4.74 -27.35 1.06
N LEU A 25 -5.45 -26.42 0.40
CA LEU A 25 -5.61 -26.39 -1.05
C LEU A 25 -4.26 -26.21 -1.76
N ALA A 26 -3.47 -25.24 -1.33
CA ALA A 26 -2.15 -24.96 -1.91
C ALA A 26 -1.26 -26.22 -1.85
N ARG A 27 -1.23 -26.91 -0.71
CA ARG A 27 -0.52 -28.18 -0.54
C ARG A 27 -1.04 -29.29 -1.47
N ALA A 28 -2.39 -29.42 -1.57
CA ALA A 28 -3.02 -30.43 -2.41
C ALA A 28 -2.74 -30.19 -3.92
N LEU A 29 -2.63 -28.93 -4.32
CA LEU A 29 -2.38 -28.51 -5.69
C LEU A 29 -0.89 -28.33 -6.02
N TRP A 30 0.02 -28.63 -5.07
CA TRP A 30 1.47 -28.47 -5.22
C TRP A 30 1.89 -27.05 -5.65
N CYS A 31 1.18 -26.03 -5.14
CA CYS A 31 1.47 -24.64 -5.39
C CYS A 31 1.63 -23.87 -4.06
N THR A 32 2.14 -22.65 -4.14
CA THR A 32 2.19 -21.75 -2.98
C THR A 32 0.82 -21.10 -2.77
N THR A 33 0.54 -20.68 -1.53
CA THR A 33 -0.68 -19.91 -1.23
C THR A 33 -0.75 -18.62 -2.06
N GLY A 34 0.40 -17.97 -2.30
CA GLY A 34 0.49 -16.79 -3.16
C GLY A 34 0.10 -17.06 -4.62
N GLN A 35 0.51 -18.22 -5.18
CA GLN A 35 0.08 -18.64 -6.53
C GLN A 35 -1.43 -18.87 -6.60
N LEU A 36 -2.00 -19.50 -5.54
CA LEU A 36 -3.43 -19.75 -5.47
C LEU A 36 -4.24 -18.45 -5.36
N MET A 37 -3.72 -17.44 -4.66
CA MET A 37 -4.33 -16.11 -4.53
C MET A 37 -4.18 -15.23 -5.78
N SER A 38 -3.53 -15.71 -6.84
CA SER A 38 -3.36 -15.00 -8.12
C SER A 38 -2.73 -13.61 -7.97
N GLY A 39 -1.84 -13.41 -7.03
CA GLY A 39 -1.13 -12.13 -6.81
C GLY A 39 -1.99 -10.97 -6.28
N ARG A 40 -3.20 -11.23 -5.83
CA ARG A 40 -4.12 -10.21 -5.27
C ARG A 40 -3.93 -9.94 -3.78
N ALA A 41 -2.69 -9.91 -3.30
CA ALA A 41 -2.44 -9.54 -1.92
C ALA A 41 -2.69 -8.03 -1.74
N VAL A 42 -3.68 -7.65 -0.93
CA VAL A 42 -4.07 -6.26 -0.67
C VAL A 42 -3.91 -5.90 0.81
N SER A 43 -4.09 -6.89 1.70
CA SER A 43 -3.98 -6.73 3.16
C SER A 43 -2.67 -7.31 3.69
N ILE A 44 -2.31 -6.94 4.93
CA ILE A 44 -1.17 -7.54 5.66
C ILE A 44 -1.32 -9.06 5.71
N ARG A 45 -2.53 -9.55 5.98
CA ARG A 45 -2.86 -10.98 6.01
C ARG A 45 -2.59 -11.64 4.66
N ASP A 46 -3.03 -11.03 3.56
CA ASP A 46 -2.83 -11.59 2.23
C ASP A 46 -1.35 -11.70 1.88
N HIS A 47 -0.56 -10.68 2.20
CA HIS A 47 0.89 -10.70 2.00
C HIS A 47 1.58 -11.75 2.87
N ARG A 48 1.13 -11.95 4.11
CA ARG A 48 1.63 -13.01 4.98
C ARG A 48 1.34 -14.40 4.40
N LEU A 49 0.09 -14.62 4.01
CA LEU A 49 -0.34 -15.88 3.39
C LEU A 49 0.36 -16.16 2.07
N ALA A 50 0.54 -15.14 1.23
CA ALA A 50 1.23 -15.25 -0.04
C ALA A 50 2.70 -15.73 0.11
N GLN A 51 3.29 -15.53 1.28
CA GLN A 51 4.65 -15.96 1.61
C GLN A 51 4.68 -17.22 2.50
N ASP A 52 3.55 -17.89 2.68
CA ASP A 52 3.39 -19.08 3.52
C ASP A 52 3.88 -18.86 4.99
N LEU A 53 3.78 -17.60 5.49
CA LEU A 53 4.18 -17.25 6.84
C LEU A 53 3.02 -17.49 7.82
N SER A 54 3.34 -18.05 8.99
CA SER A 54 2.38 -18.17 10.08
C SER A 54 2.27 -16.87 10.90
N VAL A 55 1.18 -16.74 11.65
CA VAL A 55 0.98 -15.64 12.62
C VAL A 55 2.12 -15.58 13.62
N GLU A 56 2.57 -16.74 14.11
CA GLU A 56 3.65 -16.85 15.09
C GLU A 56 4.99 -16.37 14.53
N GLN A 57 5.28 -16.69 13.26
CA GLN A 57 6.52 -16.27 12.60
C GLN A 57 6.60 -14.76 12.45
N VAL A 58 5.51 -14.14 11.98
CA VAL A 58 5.47 -12.67 11.81
C VAL A 58 5.45 -11.97 13.16
N ALA A 59 4.66 -12.47 14.12
CA ALA A 59 4.62 -11.95 15.48
C ALA A 59 6.02 -11.97 16.13
N HIS A 60 6.72 -13.09 16.02
CA HIS A 60 8.08 -13.23 16.54
C HIS A 60 9.05 -12.22 15.89
N GLY A 61 8.98 -12.08 14.56
CA GLY A 61 9.80 -11.11 13.81
C GLY A 61 9.55 -9.65 14.20
N LEU A 62 8.33 -9.33 14.65
CA LEU A 62 7.93 -8.00 15.12
C LEU A 62 8.13 -7.79 16.63
N GLY A 63 8.61 -8.81 17.36
CA GLY A 63 8.73 -8.77 18.83
C GLY A 63 7.37 -8.72 19.54
N LEU A 64 6.34 -9.32 18.95
CA LEU A 64 4.97 -9.33 19.45
C LEU A 64 4.53 -10.74 19.86
N THR A 65 3.51 -10.82 20.73
CA THR A 65 2.80 -12.08 20.93
C THR A 65 1.90 -12.37 19.72
N PRO A 66 1.60 -13.65 19.39
CA PRO A 66 0.70 -14.00 18.30
C PRO A 66 -0.66 -13.31 18.43
N ARG A 67 -1.20 -13.21 19.66
CA ARG A 67 -2.48 -12.54 19.93
C ARG A 67 -2.42 -11.04 19.61
N ALA A 68 -1.33 -10.34 20.00
CA ALA A 68 -1.16 -8.92 19.71
C ALA A 68 -1.04 -8.68 18.21
N TYR A 69 -0.29 -9.53 17.50
CA TYR A 69 -0.16 -9.44 16.05
C TYR A 69 -1.50 -9.69 15.34
N THR A 70 -2.25 -10.72 15.75
CA THR A 70 -3.59 -10.98 15.18
C THR A 70 -4.53 -9.79 15.34
N GLN A 71 -4.46 -9.08 16.47
CA GLN A 71 -5.25 -7.86 16.68
C GLN A 71 -4.84 -6.75 15.73
N LEU A 72 -3.53 -6.53 15.52
CA LEU A 72 -3.01 -5.55 14.57
C LEU A 72 -3.33 -5.92 13.12
N GLU A 73 -3.25 -7.20 12.77
CA GLU A 73 -3.59 -7.69 11.42
C GLU A 73 -5.07 -7.52 11.08
N ALA A 74 -5.94 -7.64 12.09
CA ALA A 74 -7.39 -7.49 11.94
C ALA A 74 -7.85 -6.02 12.07
N ALA A 75 -6.99 -5.10 12.50
CA ALA A 75 -7.34 -3.70 12.66
C ALA A 75 -7.60 -3.04 11.29
N PRO A 76 -8.54 -2.07 11.22
CA PRO A 76 -8.83 -1.36 9.98
C PRO A 76 -7.63 -0.55 9.45
N HIS A 77 -6.72 -0.15 10.34
CA HIS A 77 -5.49 0.55 10.02
C HIS A 77 -4.33 -0.04 10.81
N TRP A 78 -3.15 -0.04 10.21
CA TRP A 78 -1.92 -0.44 10.89
C TRP A 78 -1.50 0.62 11.92
N GLU A 79 -1.42 0.25 13.19
CA GLU A 79 -1.06 1.12 14.31
C GLU A 79 0.39 0.95 14.80
N GLY A 80 1.20 0.20 14.08
CA GLY A 80 2.62 0.04 14.40
C GLY A 80 3.39 1.36 14.27
N ASP A 81 4.38 1.56 15.16
CA ASP A 81 5.36 2.65 15.03
C ASP A 81 6.22 2.50 13.77
N VAL A 82 7.09 3.47 13.51
CA VAL A 82 7.94 3.50 12.31
C VAL A 82 8.83 2.27 12.22
N ASP A 83 9.43 1.85 13.34
CA ASP A 83 10.36 0.72 13.39
C ASP A 83 9.64 -0.60 13.12
N ARG A 84 8.49 -0.81 13.76
CA ARG A 84 7.65 -2.00 13.49
C ARG A 84 7.10 -2.00 12.07
N THR A 85 6.75 -0.84 11.53
CA THR A 85 6.28 -0.72 10.14
C THR A 85 7.40 -1.10 9.17
N LEU A 86 8.64 -0.68 9.45
CA LEU A 86 9.80 -1.07 8.65
C LEU A 86 10.11 -2.56 8.75
N LEU A 87 10.03 -3.13 9.96
CA LEU A 87 10.19 -4.57 10.19
C LEU A 87 9.10 -5.37 9.46
N LEU A 88 7.84 -4.94 9.54
CA LEU A 88 6.73 -5.55 8.80
C LEU A 88 7.01 -5.55 7.30
N ALA A 89 7.42 -4.41 6.74
CA ALA A 89 7.75 -4.29 5.33
C ALA A 89 8.87 -5.26 4.91
N ARG A 90 9.89 -5.42 5.74
CA ARG A 90 11.00 -6.37 5.50
C ARG A 90 10.54 -7.83 5.58
N ILE A 91 9.78 -8.20 6.61
CA ILE A 91 9.27 -9.57 6.80
C ILE A 91 8.36 -9.97 5.64
N LEU A 92 7.46 -9.09 5.25
CA LEU A 92 6.48 -9.32 4.19
C LEU A 92 6.98 -8.89 2.79
N ARG A 93 8.25 -8.46 2.66
CA ARG A 93 8.87 -8.03 1.41
C ARG A 93 8.03 -7.00 0.64
N LEU A 94 7.48 -6.03 1.37
CA LEU A 94 6.64 -4.97 0.81
C LEU A 94 7.54 -3.83 0.32
N ASP A 95 7.32 -3.41 -0.91
CA ASP A 95 7.78 -2.10 -1.36
C ASP A 95 6.92 -0.98 -0.76
N GLY A 96 7.27 0.28 -1.01
CA GLY A 96 6.56 1.41 -0.43
C GLY A 96 5.08 1.46 -0.82
N ARG A 97 4.75 1.12 -2.07
CA ARG A 97 3.37 1.12 -2.57
C ARG A 97 2.54 0.01 -1.96
N ALA A 98 3.07 -1.21 -1.94
CA ALA A 98 2.42 -2.35 -1.31
C ALA A 98 2.25 -2.14 0.20
N LEU A 99 3.25 -1.51 0.87
CA LEU A 99 3.16 -1.18 2.29
C LEU A 99 2.01 -0.22 2.57
N VAL A 100 1.87 0.87 1.80
CA VAL A 100 0.77 1.84 1.95
C VAL A 100 -0.58 1.17 1.74
N ALA A 101 -0.71 0.33 0.71
CA ALA A 101 -1.94 -0.42 0.44
C ALA A 101 -2.27 -1.41 1.57
N ALA A 102 -1.31 -2.25 1.96
CA ALA A 102 -1.51 -3.28 2.99
C ALA A 102 -1.83 -2.70 4.38
N THR A 103 -1.26 -1.53 4.70
CA THR A 103 -1.49 -0.83 5.98
C THR A 103 -2.69 0.12 5.97
N GLN A 104 -3.41 0.22 4.85
CA GLN A 104 -4.57 1.11 4.66
C GLN A 104 -4.24 2.60 4.92
N ARG A 105 -3.01 3.03 4.58
CA ARG A 105 -2.54 4.41 4.79
C ARG A 105 -2.64 5.29 3.53
N GLY A 106 -3.41 4.86 2.52
CA GLY A 106 -3.54 5.56 1.24
C GLY A 106 -4.07 6.99 1.38
N GLU A 107 -5.10 7.22 2.19
CA GLU A 107 -5.68 8.55 2.45
C GLU A 107 -4.69 9.48 3.16
N GLN A 108 -3.91 8.94 4.10
CA GLN A 108 -2.88 9.72 4.79
C GLN A 108 -1.80 10.16 3.81
N LEU A 109 -1.34 9.25 2.93
CA LEU A 109 -0.39 9.60 1.87
C LEU A 109 -0.97 10.65 0.93
N LEU A 110 -2.20 10.47 0.44
CA LEU A 110 -2.88 11.44 -0.41
C LEU A 110 -2.89 12.83 0.21
N THR A 111 -3.25 12.93 1.49
CA THR A 111 -3.26 14.21 2.22
C THR A 111 -1.89 14.88 2.26
N LEU A 112 -0.82 14.11 2.49
CA LEU A 112 0.55 14.63 2.50
C LEU A 112 0.99 15.11 1.12
N LEU A 113 0.66 14.35 0.07
CA LEU A 113 1.00 14.70 -1.31
C LEU A 113 0.22 15.94 -1.78
N GLN A 114 -1.05 16.08 -1.43
CA GLN A 114 -1.83 17.28 -1.70
C GLN A 114 -1.24 18.53 -1.03
N ARG A 115 -0.75 18.39 0.22
CA ARG A 115 -0.01 19.47 0.90
C ARG A 115 1.30 19.81 0.21
N ALA A 116 2.00 18.82 -0.35
CA ALA A 116 3.21 19.05 -1.11
C ALA A 116 2.93 19.80 -2.44
N VAL A 117 1.85 19.45 -3.14
CA VAL A 117 1.42 20.10 -4.39
C VAL A 117 0.99 21.55 -4.14
N ASN A 118 0.08 21.75 -3.17
CA ASN A 118 -0.57 23.05 -2.94
C ASN A 118 0.24 24.00 -2.04
N GLY A 119 1.32 23.54 -1.43
CA GLY A 119 2.08 24.30 -0.45
C GLY A 119 3.59 24.09 -0.60
N ARG A 120 4.25 23.73 0.50
CA ARG A 120 5.68 23.44 0.52
C ARG A 120 5.90 21.94 0.59
N TRP A 121 6.70 21.39 -0.30
CA TRP A 121 7.02 19.96 -0.33
C TRP A 121 8.03 19.55 0.75
N GLN A 122 8.99 20.44 1.11
CA GLN A 122 10.07 20.12 2.05
C GLN A 122 9.58 19.63 3.43
N PRO A 123 8.57 20.26 4.09
CA PRO A 123 8.06 19.76 5.35
C PRO A 123 7.41 18.38 5.23
N GLN A 124 6.93 18.01 4.03
CA GLN A 124 6.26 16.72 3.81
C GLN A 124 7.25 15.55 3.72
N VAL A 125 8.52 15.79 3.40
CA VAL A 125 9.57 14.75 3.32
C VAL A 125 9.60 13.89 4.59
N ARG A 126 9.67 14.53 5.76
CA ARG A 126 9.71 13.82 7.04
C ARG A 126 8.41 13.05 7.32
N ALA A 127 7.26 13.62 6.97
CA ALA A 127 5.97 13.01 7.21
C ALA A 127 5.75 11.78 6.28
N VAL A 128 6.14 11.90 5.00
CA VAL A 128 6.09 10.79 4.05
C VAL A 128 7.07 9.68 4.46
N ALA A 129 8.30 10.02 4.88
CA ALA A 129 9.27 9.06 5.38
C ALA A 129 8.79 8.32 6.63
N ALA A 130 8.07 8.98 7.53
CA ALA A 130 7.46 8.33 8.70
C ALA A 130 6.29 7.42 8.32
N LEU A 131 5.51 7.79 7.30
CA LEU A 131 4.39 7.00 6.80
C LEU A 131 4.86 5.77 6.02
N VAL A 132 5.92 5.95 5.20
CA VAL A 132 6.51 4.93 4.31
C VAL A 132 7.99 4.78 4.65
N PRO A 133 8.33 4.11 5.77
CA PRO A 133 9.71 4.06 6.27
C PRO A 133 10.68 3.33 5.34
N THR A 134 10.21 2.59 4.35
CA THR A 134 11.06 2.03 3.28
C THR A 134 11.69 3.10 2.40
N LEU A 135 11.13 4.33 2.39
CA LEU A 135 11.66 5.49 1.66
C LEU A 135 12.47 6.44 2.56
N ALA A 136 12.74 6.07 3.81
CA ALA A 136 13.31 6.99 4.80
C ALA A 136 14.83 7.16 4.72
N ALA A 137 15.55 6.28 4.01
CA ALA A 137 17.02 6.26 4.02
C ALA A 137 17.61 5.91 2.65
N GLY A 138 18.91 6.23 2.50
CA GLY A 138 19.68 5.89 1.30
C GLY A 138 19.13 6.51 0.01
N PRO A 139 19.35 5.85 -1.12
CA PRO A 139 18.92 6.35 -2.43
C PRO A 139 17.39 6.50 -2.54
N GLU A 140 16.64 5.72 -1.80
CA GLU A 140 15.18 5.80 -1.80
C GLU A 140 14.68 7.13 -1.21
N ARG A 141 15.40 7.67 -0.22
CA ARG A 141 15.10 8.98 0.33
C ARG A 141 15.33 10.10 -0.69
N GLU A 142 16.44 10.05 -1.41
CA GLU A 142 16.75 11.04 -2.45
C GLU A 142 15.70 11.01 -3.57
N ARG A 143 15.30 9.82 -4.02
CA ARG A 143 14.22 9.64 -5.00
C ARG A 143 12.89 10.19 -4.50
N MET A 144 12.55 9.94 -3.23
CA MET A 144 11.34 10.48 -2.62
C MET A 144 11.35 12.02 -2.56
N GLU A 145 12.47 12.62 -2.17
CA GLU A 145 12.63 14.07 -2.14
C GLU A 145 12.50 14.67 -3.54
N GLN A 146 13.13 14.06 -4.54
CA GLN A 146 13.03 14.46 -5.94
C GLN A 146 11.59 14.30 -6.47
N ALA A 147 10.92 13.20 -6.17
CA ALA A 147 9.54 12.96 -6.58
C ALA A 147 8.58 14.01 -5.97
N LEU A 148 8.74 14.34 -4.68
CA LEU A 148 7.94 15.38 -4.02
C LEU A 148 8.18 16.77 -4.63
N LYS A 149 9.42 17.09 -4.99
CA LYS A 149 9.77 18.34 -5.68
C LYS A 149 9.13 18.41 -7.05
N LEU A 150 9.29 17.37 -7.88
CA LEU A 150 8.69 17.31 -9.21
C LEU A 150 7.16 17.43 -9.17
N LEU A 151 6.52 16.71 -8.24
CA LEU A 151 5.08 16.77 -8.03
C LEU A 151 4.62 18.19 -7.67
N HIS A 152 5.39 18.90 -6.83
CA HIS A 152 5.14 20.30 -6.50
C HIS A 152 5.28 21.20 -7.73
N ASP A 153 6.37 21.08 -8.48
CA ASP A 153 6.67 21.91 -9.66
C ASP A 153 5.60 21.69 -10.75
N GLU A 154 5.16 20.45 -10.98
CA GLU A 154 4.06 20.13 -11.89
C GLU A 154 2.75 20.82 -11.43
N GLY A 155 2.42 20.76 -10.13
CA GLY A 155 1.23 21.41 -9.58
C GLY A 155 1.23 22.92 -9.72
N GLN A 156 2.38 23.58 -9.53
CA GLN A 156 2.52 25.04 -9.72
C GLN A 156 2.36 25.43 -11.19
N THR A 157 2.88 24.62 -12.12
CA THR A 157 2.77 24.89 -13.56
C THR A 157 1.32 24.83 -14.02
N VAL A 158 0.56 23.83 -13.57
CA VAL A 158 -0.87 23.72 -13.86
C VAL A 158 -1.65 24.90 -13.26
N GLY A 159 -1.39 25.27 -12.02
CA GLY A 159 -2.01 26.44 -11.37
C GLY A 159 -1.74 27.75 -12.09
N ALA A 160 -0.52 27.95 -12.61
CA ALA A 160 -0.16 29.15 -13.36
C ALA A 160 -0.84 29.23 -14.74
N LEU A 161 -1.06 28.10 -15.42
CA LEU A 161 -1.77 28.05 -16.71
C LEU A 161 -3.27 28.33 -16.59
N TRP A 162 -3.88 28.07 -15.44
CA TRP A 162 -5.30 28.27 -15.19
C TRP A 162 -5.62 29.56 -14.40
N GLY A 163 -4.59 30.27 -13.92
CA GLY A 163 -4.72 31.54 -13.15
C GLY A 163 -4.99 32.79 -13.99
N GLY A 164 -5.10 32.69 -15.30
CA GLY A 164 -5.53 33.76 -16.20
C GLY A 164 -6.99 33.60 -16.60
N GLU A 165 -7.86 34.51 -16.14
CA GLU A 165 -9.27 34.73 -16.52
C GLU A 165 -10.07 33.50 -16.94
N ALA A 166 -11.10 33.17 -16.18
CA ALA A 166 -12.06 32.13 -16.49
C ALA A 166 -12.69 32.37 -17.87
N PRO A 167 -12.41 31.52 -18.89
CA PRO A 167 -13.26 31.49 -20.09
C PRO A 167 -14.58 30.83 -19.70
N GLY A 168 -15.67 31.41 -20.18
CA GLY A 168 -17.03 31.00 -19.87
C GLY A 168 -17.26 29.50 -19.98
N SER A 169 -18.06 29.02 -19.05
CA SER A 169 -18.69 27.72 -18.93
C SER A 169 -18.98 27.10 -20.29
N ASP A 170 -18.24 26.08 -20.73
CA ASP A 170 -18.69 24.97 -21.56
C ASP A 170 -17.56 24.02 -22.03
N ALA A 171 -16.41 24.04 -21.36
CA ALA A 171 -15.44 22.93 -21.53
C ALA A 171 -15.42 22.17 -20.21
N ALA A 172 -15.97 20.94 -20.23
CA ALA A 172 -15.78 19.96 -19.18
C ALA A 172 -14.28 19.67 -19.05
N ALA A 173 -13.57 20.52 -18.25
CA ALA A 173 -12.25 20.23 -17.79
C ALA A 173 -12.40 18.99 -16.90
N ASP A 174 -11.79 17.89 -17.33
CA ASP A 174 -11.69 16.65 -16.57
C ASP A 174 -11.16 17.03 -15.18
N PRO A 175 -11.95 16.89 -14.11
CA PRO A 175 -11.48 17.28 -12.78
C PRO A 175 -10.24 16.40 -12.52
N VAL A 176 -9.12 17.03 -12.20
CA VAL A 176 -7.90 16.33 -11.74
C VAL A 176 -8.39 15.27 -10.77
N ARG A 177 -8.31 14.00 -11.20
CA ARG A 177 -8.86 12.87 -10.43
C ARG A 177 -8.29 12.96 -9.04
N PRO A 178 -9.11 12.84 -7.98
CA PRO A 178 -8.64 12.95 -6.58
C PRO A 178 -7.49 11.99 -6.25
N ASP A 179 -7.31 10.95 -7.06
CA ASP A 179 -6.27 9.92 -6.92
C ASP A 179 -4.98 10.22 -7.70
N ALA A 180 -4.95 11.28 -8.51
CA ALA A 180 -3.82 11.58 -9.38
C ALA A 180 -2.48 11.78 -8.65
N PRO A 181 -2.39 12.53 -7.53
CA PRO A 181 -1.12 12.74 -6.83
C PRO A 181 -0.44 11.45 -6.34
N PRO A 182 -1.11 10.46 -5.73
CA PRO A 182 -0.46 9.21 -5.33
C PRO A 182 0.04 8.39 -6.51
N LEU A 183 -0.72 8.29 -7.61
CA LEU A 183 -0.30 7.55 -8.80
C LEU A 183 0.95 8.21 -9.39
N ARG A 184 0.92 9.53 -9.59
CA ARG A 184 2.04 10.30 -10.13
C ARG A 184 3.28 10.23 -9.25
N PHE A 185 3.12 10.26 -7.94
CA PHE A 185 4.20 10.10 -6.97
C PHE A 185 4.93 8.75 -7.15
N TRP A 186 4.20 7.65 -7.29
CA TRP A 186 4.79 6.33 -7.50
C TRP A 186 5.47 6.20 -8.87
N GLU A 187 4.93 6.81 -9.91
CA GLU A 187 5.57 6.88 -11.22
C GLU A 187 6.92 7.62 -11.17
N LEU A 188 6.95 8.78 -10.51
CA LEU A 188 8.16 9.57 -10.33
C LEU A 188 9.24 8.82 -9.53
N LEU A 189 8.85 8.03 -8.53
CA LEU A 189 9.77 7.18 -7.77
C LEU A 189 10.40 6.05 -8.60
N GLN A 190 9.69 5.55 -9.60
CA GLN A 190 10.18 4.46 -10.47
C GLN A 190 11.02 4.97 -11.64
N GLY A 191 10.82 6.21 -12.05
CA GLY A 191 11.50 6.84 -13.19
C GLY A 191 12.72 7.69 -12.82
N ALA A 192 13.07 7.78 -11.55
CA ALA A 192 14.19 8.57 -11.03
C ALA A 192 15.48 7.75 -10.89
#